data_aac6044574dcd14b20d3c23b5f00adb7
#
_entry.id   aac6044574dcd14b20d3c23b5f00adb7
#
_cell.length_a   1.000
_cell.length_b   1.000
_cell.length_c   1.000
_cell.angle_alpha   90.00
_cell.angle_beta   90.00
_cell.angle_gamma   90.00
#
_symmetry.space_group_name_H-M   'P 1'
#
loop_
_entity.id
_entity.type
_entity.pdbx_description
1 polymer ?
#
loop_
_entity_poly.entity_id
_entity_poly.type
_entity_poly.pdbx_seq_one_letter_code
_entity_poly.pdbx_strand_id
1 'polypeptide(L)'
;DVYKRQEVELYRNGKLMGRERTADYTNNTIVWNIPYTPGKLEAKGFNKGKEVAYWKIETAGKLATLKLKADRQTIKADGQDLSHIDLTLIDDKGVKVQTDNRMITVKVSGEGRLVALDSGDLRLNKFYTNQIKSYFGHALLTVQSTRKPGVIHAEIQVEGIDKPFEVVIRTR
;
A
#
# COMPACT_ATOMS: atom_id res chain seq x y z
N ASP A 1 12.90 29.84 -13.42
CA ASP A 1 13.05 30.19 -11.99
C ASP A 1 11.87 29.79 -11.09
N VAL A 2 11.12 28.79 -11.52
CA VAL A 2 9.93 28.29 -10.80
C VAL A 2 10.34 27.61 -9.47
N TYR A 3 11.50 26.99 -9.44
CA TYR A 3 11.97 26.21 -8.28
C TYR A 3 12.54 27.05 -7.14
N LYS A 4 13.02 28.27 -7.41
CA LYS A 4 13.69 29.13 -6.41
C LYS A 4 12.73 29.84 -5.42
N ARG A 5 11.42 29.64 -5.52
CA ARG A 5 10.42 30.34 -4.70
C ARG A 5 9.48 29.39 -3.95
N GLN A 6 9.83 28.11 -3.90
CA GLN A 6 9.04 27.14 -3.14
C GLN A 6 9.51 27.11 -1.70
N GLU A 7 8.55 27.21 -0.81
CA GLU A 7 8.73 27.03 0.62
C GLU A 7 8.03 25.75 1.04
N VAL A 8 8.61 25.05 2.00
CA VAL A 8 8.01 23.87 2.60
C VAL A 8 7.89 24.09 4.10
N GLU A 9 6.72 23.87 4.64
CA GLU A 9 6.45 23.80 6.07
C GLU A 9 6.33 22.37 6.52
N LEU A 10 6.98 22.03 7.62
CA LEU A 10 6.86 20.73 8.27
C LEU A 10 6.07 20.90 9.58
N TYR A 11 5.07 20.05 9.76
CA TYR A 11 4.24 20.01 10.97
C TYR A 11 4.32 18.63 11.61
N ARG A 12 4.40 18.59 12.94
CA ARG A 12 4.28 17.38 13.75
C ARG A 12 3.11 17.55 14.72
N ASN A 13 2.11 16.70 14.60
CA ASN A 13 0.88 16.76 15.42
C ASN A 13 0.25 18.16 15.44
N GLY A 14 0.21 18.81 14.29
CA GLY A 14 -0.34 20.16 14.11
C GLY A 14 0.59 21.32 14.53
N LYS A 15 1.74 21.03 15.16
CA LYS A 15 2.72 22.06 15.53
C LYS A 15 3.73 22.26 14.41
N LEU A 16 3.92 23.51 13.99
CA LEU A 16 4.96 23.87 13.02
C LEU A 16 6.34 23.58 13.60
N MET A 17 7.14 22.78 12.86
CA MET A 17 8.50 22.41 13.20
C MET A 17 9.54 23.27 12.50
N GLY A 18 9.22 23.76 11.31
CA GLY A 18 10.07 24.63 10.53
C GLY A 18 9.45 25.02 9.19
N ARG A 19 9.96 26.10 8.61
CA ARG A 19 9.68 26.54 7.25
C ARG A 19 11.00 26.81 6.57
N GLU A 20 11.21 26.19 5.42
CA GLU A 20 12.46 26.22 4.66
C GLU A 20 12.18 26.48 3.18
N ARG A 21 13.13 27.13 2.51
CA ARG A 21 13.06 27.33 1.06
C ARG A 21 13.90 26.28 0.34
N THR A 22 13.35 25.67 -0.68
CA THR A 22 14.06 24.64 -1.47
C THR A 22 15.34 25.18 -2.09
N ALA A 23 15.36 26.50 -2.43
CA ALA A 23 16.51 27.17 -3.03
C ALA A 23 17.75 27.26 -2.10
N ASP A 24 17.56 27.11 -0.79
CA ASP A 24 18.65 27.20 0.19
C ASP A 24 19.36 25.83 0.39
N TYR A 25 18.89 24.78 -0.31
CA TYR A 25 19.39 23.41 -0.19
C TYR A 25 19.92 22.87 -1.51
N THR A 26 20.98 22.07 -1.44
CA THR A 26 21.53 21.36 -2.60
C THR A 26 20.51 20.37 -3.16
N ASN A 27 20.37 20.33 -4.47
CA ASN A 27 19.43 19.43 -5.18
C ASN A 27 17.96 19.62 -4.78
N ASN A 28 17.58 20.80 -4.24
CA ASN A 28 16.23 21.11 -3.78
C ASN A 28 15.67 20.10 -2.76
N THR A 29 16.54 19.47 -1.97
CA THR A 29 16.19 18.49 -0.96
C THR A 29 16.34 19.06 0.43
N ILE A 30 15.21 19.29 1.11
CA ILE A 30 15.20 19.78 2.50
C ILE A 30 15.22 18.57 3.43
N VAL A 31 16.10 18.59 4.43
CA VAL A 31 16.22 17.53 5.43
C VAL A 31 15.94 18.10 6.81
N TRP A 32 14.96 17.53 7.50
CA TRP A 32 14.68 17.83 8.92
C TRP A 32 15.08 16.67 9.80
N ASN A 33 15.95 16.92 10.78
CA ASN A 33 16.27 15.96 11.82
C ASN A 33 15.35 16.18 13.02
N ILE A 34 14.29 15.39 13.12
CA ILE A 34 13.30 15.48 14.20
C ILE A 34 13.22 14.14 14.96
N PRO A 35 13.12 14.17 16.30
CA PRO A 35 12.88 12.95 17.07
C PRO A 35 11.55 12.30 16.69
N TYR A 36 11.54 10.97 16.60
CA TYR A 36 10.29 10.24 16.39
C TYR A 36 9.33 10.49 17.55
N THR A 37 8.10 10.78 17.22
CA THR A 37 6.98 10.89 18.15
C THR A 37 5.75 10.31 17.45
N PRO A 38 4.98 9.41 18.08
CA PRO A 38 3.74 8.91 17.52
C PRO A 38 2.78 10.04 17.14
N GLY A 39 2.02 9.84 16.07
CA GLY A 39 1.05 10.80 15.58
C GLY A 39 1.23 11.10 14.10
N LYS A 40 1.03 12.35 13.72
CA LYS A 40 1.00 12.80 12.32
C LYS A 40 2.18 13.73 12.00
N LEU A 41 2.86 13.46 10.89
CA LEU A 41 3.83 14.34 10.28
C LEU A 41 3.27 14.82 8.94
N GLU A 42 3.25 16.13 8.71
CA GLU A 42 2.68 16.76 7.52
C GLU A 42 3.70 17.71 6.88
N ALA A 43 3.80 17.64 5.57
CA ALA A 43 4.57 18.62 4.79
C ALA A 43 3.62 19.38 3.88
N LYS A 44 3.73 20.71 3.88
CA LYS A 44 2.97 21.62 3.01
C LYS A 44 3.92 22.41 2.15
N GLY A 45 3.72 22.35 0.83
CA GLY A 45 4.50 23.09 -0.14
C GLY A 45 3.77 24.35 -0.57
N PHE A 46 4.50 25.49 -0.62
CA PHE A 46 3.94 26.78 -1.02
C PHE A 46 4.69 27.34 -2.22
N ASN A 47 3.95 27.99 -3.12
CA ASN A 47 4.51 28.79 -4.20
C ASN A 47 3.86 30.18 -4.15
N LYS A 48 4.68 31.23 -3.96
CA LYS A 48 4.23 32.62 -3.81
C LYS A 48 3.13 32.76 -2.73
N GLY A 49 3.28 32.07 -1.60
CA GLY A 49 2.34 32.09 -0.47
C GLY A 49 1.08 31.22 -0.65
N LYS A 50 0.87 30.58 -1.81
CA LYS A 50 -0.26 29.69 -2.05
C LYS A 50 0.17 28.24 -1.82
N GLU A 51 -0.60 27.47 -1.03
CA GLU A 51 -0.39 26.01 -0.87
C GLU A 51 -0.62 25.31 -2.20
N VAL A 52 0.39 24.54 -2.66
CA VAL A 52 0.39 23.83 -3.95
C VAL A 52 0.66 22.35 -3.81
N ALA A 53 1.11 21.91 -2.63
CA ALA A 53 1.37 20.51 -2.34
C ALA A 53 1.10 20.20 -0.86
N TYR A 54 0.60 19.01 -0.61
CA TYR A 54 0.37 18.48 0.72
C TYR A 54 0.73 17.00 0.77
N TRP A 55 1.43 16.59 1.81
CA TRP A 55 1.73 15.20 2.06
C TRP A 55 1.70 14.90 3.56
N LYS A 56 1.31 13.68 3.94
CA LYS A 56 1.28 13.26 5.34
C LYS A 56 1.68 11.80 5.52
N ILE A 57 2.27 11.52 6.67
CA ILE A 57 2.38 10.18 7.24
C ILE A 57 1.80 10.18 8.64
N GLU A 58 1.25 9.04 9.04
CA GLU A 58 0.69 8.85 10.37
C GLU A 58 1.22 7.56 10.97
N THR A 59 1.42 7.58 12.29
CA THR A 59 1.70 6.37 13.04
C THR A 59 0.43 5.53 13.07
N ALA A 60 0.51 4.30 12.58
CA ALA A 60 -0.60 3.37 12.62
C ALA A 60 -0.95 2.95 14.04
N GLY A 61 -2.23 2.72 14.27
CA GLY A 61 -2.76 2.05 15.44
C GLY A 61 -2.55 0.53 15.38
N LYS A 62 -3.38 -0.22 16.12
CA LYS A 62 -3.40 -1.67 16.06
C LYS A 62 -4.02 -2.13 14.74
N LEU A 63 -3.58 -3.30 14.26
CA LEU A 63 -4.21 -3.95 13.11
C LEU A 63 -5.72 -4.14 13.36
N ALA A 64 -6.52 -3.65 12.42
CA ALA A 64 -7.97 -3.77 12.45
C ALA A 64 -8.51 -4.60 11.28
N THR A 65 -7.95 -4.44 10.08
CA THR A 65 -8.50 -5.10 8.89
C THR A 65 -7.48 -5.19 7.74
N LEU A 66 -7.89 -5.84 6.66
CA LEU A 66 -7.16 -5.94 5.40
C LEU A 66 -7.85 -5.08 4.34
N LYS A 67 -7.10 -4.20 3.69
CA LYS A 67 -7.53 -3.48 2.50
C LYS A 67 -7.08 -4.23 1.26
N LEU A 68 -8.04 -4.50 0.36
CA LEU A 68 -7.82 -5.14 -0.94
C LEU A 68 -7.96 -4.11 -2.05
N LYS A 69 -7.03 -4.12 -3.01
CA LYS A 69 -7.12 -3.28 -4.20
C LYS A 69 -6.60 -4.05 -5.41
N ALA A 70 -7.52 -4.48 -6.29
CA ALA A 70 -7.16 -5.03 -7.59
C ALA A 70 -6.79 -3.90 -8.56
N ASP A 71 -5.75 -4.10 -9.34
CA ASP A 71 -5.39 -3.22 -10.46
C ASP A 71 -6.46 -3.25 -11.56
N ARG A 72 -7.02 -4.44 -11.81
CA ARG A 72 -8.10 -4.69 -12.78
C ARG A 72 -9.14 -5.64 -12.20
N GLN A 73 -10.41 -5.24 -12.24
CA GLN A 73 -11.54 -6.06 -11.83
C GLN A 73 -12.12 -6.90 -12.95
N THR A 74 -11.66 -6.67 -14.20
CA THR A 74 -12.03 -7.44 -15.37
C THR A 74 -10.80 -7.68 -16.23
N ILE A 75 -10.56 -8.94 -16.58
CA ILE A 75 -9.44 -9.41 -17.41
C ILE A 75 -9.95 -10.29 -18.55
N LYS A 76 -9.10 -10.56 -19.54
CA LYS A 76 -9.47 -11.42 -20.67
C LYS A 76 -9.45 -12.89 -20.27
N ALA A 77 -10.39 -13.67 -20.78
CA ALA A 77 -10.45 -15.13 -20.63
C ALA A 77 -9.57 -15.84 -21.68
N ASP A 78 -8.29 -15.47 -21.79
CA ASP A 78 -7.35 -16.01 -22.77
C ASP A 78 -6.35 -17.02 -22.19
N GLY A 79 -6.42 -17.26 -20.88
CA GLY A 79 -5.50 -18.16 -20.17
C GLY A 79 -4.15 -17.53 -19.87
N GLN A 80 -3.97 -16.23 -20.12
CA GLN A 80 -2.69 -15.52 -19.91
C GLN A 80 -2.86 -14.22 -19.14
N ASP A 81 -4.02 -13.56 -19.25
CA ASP A 81 -4.23 -12.27 -18.64
C ASP A 81 -4.25 -12.36 -17.11
N LEU A 82 -3.71 -11.34 -16.45
CA LEU A 82 -3.45 -11.30 -15.02
C LEU A 82 -4.19 -10.16 -14.34
N SER A 83 -4.52 -10.33 -13.07
CA SER A 83 -4.85 -9.24 -12.15
C SER A 83 -3.95 -9.32 -10.93
N HIS A 84 -3.44 -8.16 -10.51
CA HIS A 84 -2.65 -7.98 -9.31
C HIS A 84 -3.51 -7.34 -8.22
N ILE A 85 -3.54 -7.96 -7.06
CA ILE A 85 -4.33 -7.52 -5.92
C ILE A 85 -3.39 -7.13 -4.79
N ASP A 86 -3.34 -5.84 -4.46
CA ASP A 86 -2.66 -5.33 -3.29
C ASP A 86 -3.39 -5.76 -2.01
N LEU A 87 -2.66 -6.36 -1.09
CA LEU A 87 -3.08 -6.77 0.23
C LEU A 87 -2.38 -5.86 1.25
N THR A 88 -3.12 -4.94 1.88
CA THR A 88 -2.54 -3.99 2.82
C THR A 88 -3.20 -4.10 4.19
N LEU A 89 -2.42 -4.43 5.21
CA LEU A 89 -2.86 -4.41 6.60
C LEU A 89 -3.06 -2.95 7.06
N ILE A 90 -4.24 -2.63 7.58
CA ILE A 90 -4.58 -1.28 8.01
C ILE A 90 -5.20 -1.28 9.40
N ASP A 91 -5.09 -0.15 10.09
CA ASP A 91 -5.76 0.12 11.34
C ASP A 91 -7.22 0.58 11.12
N ASP A 92 -7.91 0.93 12.20
CA ASP A 92 -9.30 1.42 12.21
C ASP A 92 -9.50 2.75 11.47
N LYS A 93 -8.41 3.51 11.25
CA LYS A 93 -8.38 4.78 10.52
C LYS A 93 -7.95 4.63 9.06
N GLY A 94 -7.64 3.39 8.62
CA GLY A 94 -7.14 3.10 7.29
C GLY A 94 -5.65 3.40 7.09
N VAL A 95 -4.90 3.63 8.18
CA VAL A 95 -3.45 3.82 8.13
C VAL A 95 -2.77 2.47 8.02
N LYS A 96 -1.79 2.35 7.11
CA LYS A 96 -1.03 1.11 6.90
C LYS A 96 -0.23 0.72 8.14
N VAL A 97 -0.45 -0.49 8.65
CA VAL A 97 0.26 -1.05 9.80
C VAL A 97 1.55 -1.71 9.32
N GLN A 98 2.67 -1.01 9.39
CA GLN A 98 3.96 -1.49 8.88
C GLN A 98 4.73 -2.36 9.87
N THR A 99 4.38 -2.31 11.15
CA THR A 99 5.12 -2.96 12.24
C THR A 99 4.58 -4.33 12.63
N ASP A 100 3.41 -4.70 12.11
CA ASP A 100 2.72 -5.95 12.45
C ASP A 100 2.58 -6.82 11.19
N ASN A 101 3.51 -7.77 11.03
CA ASN A 101 3.53 -8.69 9.91
C ASN A 101 2.75 -9.97 10.27
N ARG A 102 1.74 -10.31 9.46
CA ARG A 102 0.83 -11.44 9.66
C ARG A 102 0.96 -12.47 8.56
N MET A 103 0.69 -13.73 8.91
CA MET A 103 0.52 -14.76 7.90
C MET A 103 -0.75 -14.50 7.09
N ILE A 104 -0.62 -14.50 5.77
CA ILE A 104 -1.72 -14.38 4.81
C ILE A 104 -1.83 -15.70 4.06
N THR A 105 -3.02 -16.29 4.07
CA THR A 105 -3.35 -17.51 3.32
C THR A 105 -4.38 -17.17 2.26
N VAL A 106 -4.17 -17.65 1.03
CA VAL A 106 -5.04 -17.37 -0.11
C VAL A 106 -5.58 -18.68 -0.69
N LYS A 107 -6.86 -18.68 -1.04
CA LYS A 107 -7.53 -19.73 -1.80
C LYS A 107 -8.19 -19.12 -3.04
N VAL A 108 -7.81 -19.60 -4.23
CA VAL A 108 -8.39 -19.16 -5.49
C VAL A 108 -9.28 -20.25 -6.06
N SER A 109 -10.46 -19.85 -6.57
CA SER A 109 -11.44 -20.74 -7.19
C SER A 109 -12.15 -20.07 -8.35
N GLY A 110 -12.92 -20.83 -9.14
CA GLY A 110 -13.61 -20.35 -10.34
C GLY A 110 -12.73 -20.37 -11.58
N GLU A 111 -12.93 -19.42 -12.49
CA GLU A 111 -12.27 -19.39 -13.81
C GLU A 111 -10.90 -18.69 -13.75
N GLY A 112 -10.08 -19.07 -12.75
CA GLY A 112 -8.72 -18.60 -12.60
C GLY A 112 -7.89 -19.44 -11.64
N ARG A 113 -6.61 -19.09 -11.56
CA ARG A 113 -5.64 -19.74 -10.69
C ARG A 113 -4.73 -18.75 -9.98
N LEU A 114 -4.22 -19.17 -8.83
CA LEU A 114 -3.13 -18.46 -8.15
C LEU A 114 -1.85 -18.62 -8.96
N VAL A 115 -1.19 -17.51 -9.28
CA VAL A 115 0.12 -17.50 -9.96
C VAL A 115 1.22 -17.23 -8.96
N ALA A 116 1.06 -16.20 -8.15
CA ALA A 116 2.06 -15.82 -7.16
C ALA A 116 1.42 -15.13 -5.96
N LEU A 117 2.04 -15.30 -4.82
CA LEU A 117 1.79 -14.53 -3.60
C LEU A 117 3.15 -14.09 -3.08
N ASP A 118 3.39 -12.78 -3.06
CA ASP A 118 4.66 -12.17 -2.68
C ASP A 118 4.46 -11.05 -1.66
N SER A 119 5.43 -10.82 -0.81
CA SER A 119 5.39 -9.72 0.18
C SER A 119 6.43 -8.63 -0.07
N GLY A 120 7.31 -8.81 -1.05
CA GLY A 120 8.43 -7.93 -1.30
C GLY A 120 9.60 -8.10 -0.31
N ASP A 121 9.57 -9.12 0.54
CA ASP A 121 10.70 -9.46 1.39
C ASP A 121 11.76 -10.25 0.58
N LEU A 122 12.82 -9.56 0.16
CA LEU A 122 13.88 -10.12 -0.67
C LEU A 122 14.67 -11.28 -0.01
N ARG A 123 14.43 -11.55 1.27
CA ARG A 123 15.01 -12.72 1.97
C ARG A 123 14.23 -14.00 1.70
N LEU A 124 13.01 -13.88 1.16
CA LEU A 124 12.16 -15.01 0.80
C LEU A 124 12.46 -15.46 -0.63
N ASN A 125 12.45 -16.77 -0.85
CA ASN A 125 12.68 -17.37 -2.16
C ASN A 125 11.52 -18.28 -2.61
N LYS A 126 10.35 -18.16 -1.98
CA LYS A 126 9.15 -18.95 -2.28
C LYS A 126 8.03 -18.04 -2.72
N PHE A 127 7.78 -17.97 -4.03
CA PHE A 127 6.74 -17.14 -4.64
C PHE A 127 5.50 -17.95 -5.07
N TYR A 128 5.70 -19.23 -5.34
CA TYR A 128 4.63 -20.17 -5.74
C TYR A 128 4.03 -20.85 -4.51
N THR A 129 3.46 -20.05 -3.64
CA THR A 129 2.84 -20.52 -2.40
C THR A 129 1.49 -19.85 -2.22
N ASN A 130 0.60 -20.52 -1.51
CA ASN A 130 -0.68 -19.93 -1.11
C ASN A 130 -0.63 -19.31 0.31
N GLN A 131 0.55 -19.26 0.92
CA GLN A 131 0.77 -18.67 2.24
C GLN A 131 2.04 -17.83 2.25
N ILE A 132 1.97 -16.62 2.75
CA ILE A 132 3.13 -15.75 2.94
C ILE A 132 2.94 -14.86 4.18
N LYS A 133 4.04 -14.56 4.85
CA LYS A 133 4.04 -13.54 5.88
C LYS A 133 4.14 -12.17 5.22
N SER A 134 3.22 -11.25 5.53
CA SER A 134 3.28 -9.88 5.03
C SER A 134 4.59 -9.20 5.42
N TYR A 135 5.05 -8.27 4.62
CA TYR A 135 6.27 -7.50 4.89
C TYR A 135 5.93 -6.00 4.90
N PHE A 136 6.27 -5.32 5.98
CA PHE A 136 5.81 -3.95 6.24
C PHE A 136 4.30 -3.77 6.02
N GLY A 137 3.51 -4.75 6.48
CA GLY A 137 2.06 -4.72 6.36
C GLY A 137 1.53 -4.86 4.94
N HIS A 138 2.29 -5.49 4.03
CA HIS A 138 1.93 -5.61 2.62
C HIS A 138 2.18 -7.01 2.07
N ALA A 139 1.35 -7.43 1.12
CA ALA A 139 1.59 -8.54 0.20
C ALA A 139 0.90 -8.26 -1.14
N LEU A 140 1.33 -8.95 -2.19
CA LEU A 140 0.77 -8.88 -3.53
C LEU A 140 0.29 -10.28 -3.94
N LEU A 141 -0.97 -10.38 -4.29
CA LEU A 141 -1.58 -11.57 -4.87
C LEU A 141 -1.69 -11.39 -6.38
N THR A 142 -1.22 -12.36 -7.16
CA THR A 142 -1.39 -12.40 -8.62
C THR A 142 -2.26 -13.60 -9.00
N VAL A 143 -3.37 -13.32 -9.70
CA VAL A 143 -4.26 -14.33 -10.26
C VAL A 143 -4.25 -14.26 -11.79
N GLN A 144 -4.45 -15.41 -12.44
CA GLN A 144 -4.49 -15.56 -13.89
C GLN A 144 -5.82 -16.16 -14.31
N SER A 145 -6.36 -15.68 -15.43
CA SER A 145 -7.57 -16.24 -16.04
C SER A 145 -7.36 -17.65 -16.60
N THR A 146 -8.44 -18.42 -16.69
CA THR A 146 -8.54 -19.58 -17.61
C THR A 146 -8.95 -19.10 -19.02
N ARG A 147 -9.15 -20.05 -19.94
CA ARG A 147 -9.70 -19.76 -21.26
C ARG A 147 -11.23 -19.70 -21.31
N LYS A 148 -11.88 -19.79 -20.15
CA LYS A 148 -13.33 -19.73 -20.03
C LYS A 148 -13.75 -18.40 -19.40
N PRO A 149 -14.67 -17.65 -20.01
CA PRO A 149 -15.30 -16.52 -19.37
C PRO A 149 -16.02 -16.94 -18.08
N GLY A 150 -15.95 -16.08 -17.05
CA GLY A 150 -16.58 -16.35 -15.76
C GLY A 150 -16.08 -15.44 -14.67
N VAL A 151 -15.86 -16.02 -13.50
CA VAL A 151 -15.45 -15.29 -12.29
C VAL A 151 -14.31 -16.02 -11.58
N ILE A 152 -13.34 -15.26 -11.14
CA ILE A 152 -12.29 -15.71 -10.22
C ILE A 152 -12.67 -15.23 -8.82
N HIS A 153 -12.74 -16.12 -7.86
CA HIS A 153 -12.90 -15.84 -6.45
C HIS A 153 -11.56 -16.05 -5.75
N ALA A 154 -11.05 -15.04 -5.08
CA ALA A 154 -9.92 -15.17 -4.20
C ALA A 154 -10.36 -14.88 -2.78
N GLU A 155 -10.28 -15.90 -1.92
CA GLU A 155 -10.52 -15.82 -0.47
C GLU A 155 -9.18 -15.63 0.23
N ILE A 156 -9.09 -14.64 1.10
CA ILE A 156 -7.87 -14.26 1.79
C ILE A 156 -8.10 -14.33 3.30
N GLN A 157 -7.37 -15.19 4.00
CA GLN A 157 -7.35 -15.28 5.45
C GLN A 157 -6.11 -14.60 6.00
N VAL A 158 -6.28 -13.75 7.01
CA VAL A 158 -5.20 -13.08 7.73
C VAL A 158 -5.15 -13.60 9.16
N GLU A 159 -3.95 -13.97 9.61
CA GLU A 159 -3.73 -14.40 10.99
C GLU A 159 -4.19 -13.33 11.99
N GLY A 160 -5.03 -13.75 12.95
CA GLY A 160 -5.60 -12.88 13.99
C GLY A 160 -6.80 -12.04 13.54
N ILE A 161 -7.36 -12.32 12.34
CA ILE A 161 -8.66 -11.78 11.89
C ILE A 161 -9.57 -12.97 11.57
N ASP A 162 -10.69 -13.06 12.28
CA ASP A 162 -11.57 -14.25 12.24
C ASP A 162 -12.26 -14.44 10.89
N LYS A 163 -12.66 -13.34 10.23
CA LYS A 163 -13.41 -13.42 8.97
C LYS A 163 -12.46 -13.32 7.77
N PRO A 164 -12.60 -14.22 6.79
CA PRO A 164 -11.88 -14.09 5.54
C PRO A 164 -12.37 -12.87 4.74
N PHE A 165 -11.49 -12.40 3.88
CA PHE A 165 -11.79 -11.37 2.90
C PHE A 165 -11.95 -12.01 1.53
N GLU A 166 -12.73 -11.38 0.67
CA GLU A 166 -12.93 -11.86 -0.70
C GLU A 166 -12.68 -10.73 -1.71
N VAL A 167 -12.05 -11.09 -2.81
CA VAL A 167 -11.98 -10.26 -4.01
C VAL A 167 -12.46 -11.08 -5.21
N VAL A 168 -13.23 -10.43 -6.07
CA VAL A 168 -13.85 -11.03 -7.25
C VAL A 168 -13.32 -10.35 -8.51
N ILE A 169 -12.77 -11.15 -9.44
CA ILE A 169 -12.28 -10.69 -10.74
C ILE A 169 -13.13 -11.35 -11.83
N ARG A 170 -13.67 -10.57 -12.75
CA ARG A 170 -14.43 -11.07 -13.89
C ARG A 170 -13.51 -11.41 -15.05
N THR A 171 -13.80 -12.51 -15.77
CA THR A 171 -13.09 -12.90 -16.99
C THR A 171 -14.07 -12.88 -18.17
N ARG A 172 -13.67 -12.28 -19.29
CA ARG A 172 -14.51 -12.12 -20.49
C ARG A 172 -13.71 -12.26 -21.79
#